data_aaee455084ef6aa26b40ac4cee828ee5
#
_entry.id   aaee455084ef6aa26b40ac4cee828ee5
#
_cell.length_a   1.000
_cell.length_b   1.000
_cell.length_c   1.000
_cell.angle_alpha   90.00
_cell.angle_beta   90.00
_cell.angle_gamma   90.00
#
_symmetry.space_group_name_H-M   'P 1'
#
loop_
_entity.id
_entity.type
_entity.pdbx_description
1 polymer ?
#
loop_
_entity_poly.entity_id
_entity_poly.type
_entity_poly.pdbx_seq_one_letter_code
_entity_poly.pdbx_strand_id
1 'polypeptide(L)'
;MDGDIRVNSYDDGSNDALTGEQRIRNFNINFGPQHPAAHGVLRLVLELDGEIVERCDPHIGLLHRGTEKLMESRTYLQNLPYFDRLDYVAPMNQEHAWCLAIEKLTGTVVPRRASLIRVLYSEIGRILNHLLNTTTQAMDVGALTPPLWGFEEREKLMVFYERASGARLHSAYFRPGGVHQDLTDDLLNDIEAWSHTFPKVLDDLHGLLTENRIFKQRNADIGVVTEDDIQKYGFSGVMVRGSGLAWDLRRSQPYECYDEFDFKIPVGKNGDCYDRYLCRMEEMSQSISIIRQAIAKLRVEKGDVLARGKLTPPKRAEMKTSMEALIHHFKLYTEGFHVPAGEVYAAVEAPKGEFGVYLVADGTNKPYRAKLRAPGFLHLQAMDYICKGHQLADVSAIIGTMDIVFGEVDR
;
A
#
# COMPACT_ATOMS: atom_id res chain seq x y z
N MET A 1 34.39 -11.30 -0.74
CA MET A 1 34.53 -10.24 -1.76
C MET A 1 34.36 -8.94 -1.01
N ASP A 2 35.49 -8.30 -0.77
CA ASP A 2 35.58 -7.09 0.03
C ASP A 2 34.93 -5.95 -0.74
N GLY A 3 33.87 -5.39 -0.16
CA GLY A 3 33.20 -4.22 -0.70
C GLY A 3 34.06 -2.98 -0.42
N ASP A 4 34.83 -2.56 -1.39
CA ASP A 4 35.60 -1.31 -1.35
C ASP A 4 34.64 -0.13 -1.12
N ILE A 5 34.69 0.47 0.06
CA ILE A 5 34.15 1.79 0.34
C ILE A 5 35.01 2.79 -0.43
N ARG A 6 34.61 3.15 -1.65
CA ARG A 6 35.28 4.22 -2.40
C ARG A 6 34.79 5.57 -1.86
N VAL A 7 35.65 6.20 -1.06
CA VAL A 7 35.50 7.61 -0.71
C VAL A 7 35.95 8.43 -1.92
N ASN A 8 35.01 8.97 -2.68
CA ASN A 8 35.33 9.92 -3.74
C ASN A 8 35.52 11.31 -3.12
N SER A 9 36.79 11.70 -2.90
CA SER A 9 37.13 13.07 -2.55
C SER A 9 37.13 13.93 -3.83
N TYR A 10 36.14 14.82 -3.96
CA TYR A 10 36.26 15.92 -4.92
C TYR A 10 37.20 16.98 -4.31
N ASP A 11 38.31 17.22 -4.96
CA ASP A 11 39.25 18.28 -4.65
C ASP A 11 38.88 19.52 -5.46
N ASP A 12 38.28 20.52 -4.81
CA ASP A 12 37.83 21.78 -5.47
C ASP A 12 38.92 22.88 -5.48
N GLY A 13 40.15 22.55 -5.18
CA GLY A 13 41.29 23.45 -5.43
C GLY A 13 41.30 24.82 -4.73
N SER A 14 40.42 25.10 -3.78
CA SER A 14 40.40 26.35 -3.03
C SER A 14 41.22 26.27 -1.75
N ASN A 15 42.53 26.57 -1.86
CA ASN A 15 43.41 26.80 -0.73
C ASN A 15 43.15 28.21 -0.16
N ASP A 16 42.30 28.34 0.84
CA ASP A 16 42.27 29.51 1.72
C ASP A 16 43.17 29.24 2.95
N ALA A 17 44.45 29.60 2.82
CA ALA A 17 45.52 29.36 3.81
C ALA A 17 45.49 30.36 4.99
N LEU A 18 44.38 31.03 5.32
CA LEU A 18 44.36 32.13 6.29
C LEU A 18 43.47 31.96 7.52
N THR A 19 42.72 30.87 7.63
CA THR A 19 41.99 30.53 8.88
C THR A 19 42.27 29.09 9.22
N GLY A 20 42.91 28.81 10.35
CA GLY A 20 43.31 27.48 10.81
C GLY A 20 42.12 26.58 11.22
N GLU A 21 40.93 26.76 10.61
CA GLU A 21 39.81 25.88 10.70
C GLU A 21 39.94 24.81 9.61
N GLN A 22 40.23 23.59 10.04
CA GLN A 22 40.05 22.44 9.17
C GLN A 22 38.57 22.38 8.76
N ARG A 23 38.27 22.78 7.51
CA ARG A 23 36.96 22.53 6.94
C ARG A 23 36.70 21.03 6.99
N ILE A 24 35.68 20.62 7.73
CA ILE A 24 35.20 19.24 7.74
C ILE A 24 34.79 18.95 6.30
N ARG A 25 35.43 17.94 5.69
CA ARG A 25 35.06 17.52 4.32
C ARG A 25 33.77 16.74 4.39
N ASN A 26 32.74 17.21 3.68
CA ASN A 26 31.53 16.42 3.46
C ASN A 26 31.93 15.13 2.74
N PHE A 27 31.37 14.01 3.15
CA PHE A 27 31.64 12.74 2.50
C PHE A 27 30.32 12.08 2.06
N ASN A 28 30.39 11.39 0.92
CA ASN A 28 29.26 10.73 0.33
C ASN A 28 29.22 9.26 0.75
N ILE A 29 28.07 8.79 1.22
CA ILE A 29 27.82 7.40 1.56
C ILE A 29 26.67 6.85 0.70
N ASN A 30 26.82 5.61 0.22
CA ASN A 30 25.73 4.86 -0.35
C ASN A 30 25.01 4.09 0.76
N PHE A 31 23.76 4.42 1.02
CA PHE A 31 22.85 3.68 1.90
C PHE A 31 21.99 2.76 1.03
N GLY A 32 22.25 1.46 1.09
CA GLY A 32 21.64 0.48 0.22
C GLY A 32 22.29 0.40 -1.19
N PRO A 33 21.83 -0.53 -2.07
CA PRO A 33 20.64 -1.39 -1.89
C PRO A 33 20.81 -2.53 -0.88
N GLN A 34 22.03 -2.96 -0.58
CA GLN A 34 22.30 -3.96 0.46
C GLN A 34 22.32 -3.30 1.85
N HIS A 35 21.16 -3.05 2.39
CA HIS A 35 20.95 -2.55 3.76
C HIS A 35 19.59 -3.03 4.24
N PRO A 36 19.43 -3.48 5.50
CA PRO A 36 18.13 -3.96 6.01
C PRO A 36 17.00 -2.95 5.83
N ALA A 37 17.24 -1.67 6.11
CA ALA A 37 16.25 -0.61 5.98
C ALA A 37 16.05 -0.09 4.55
N ALA A 38 16.82 -0.56 3.56
CA ALA A 38 16.69 -0.16 2.15
C ALA A 38 15.81 -1.11 1.32
N HIS A 39 15.11 -2.05 1.94
CA HIS A 39 14.20 -3.01 1.30
C HIS A 39 14.85 -3.83 0.16
N GLY A 40 16.18 -3.87 0.08
CA GLY A 40 16.95 -4.59 -0.93
C GLY A 40 17.07 -3.91 -2.30
N VAL A 41 16.38 -2.80 -2.55
CA VAL A 41 16.27 -2.15 -3.87
C VAL A 41 16.36 -0.63 -3.84
N LEU A 42 16.43 0.00 -2.67
CA LEU A 42 16.63 1.43 -2.53
C LEU A 42 18.14 1.73 -2.45
N ARG A 43 18.61 2.63 -3.27
CA ARG A 43 19.92 3.24 -3.12
C ARG A 43 19.73 4.71 -2.77
N LEU A 44 20.20 5.13 -1.59
CA LEU A 44 20.33 6.54 -1.25
C LEU A 44 21.79 6.97 -1.35
N VAL A 45 22.02 8.07 -2.01
CA VAL A 45 23.30 8.76 -1.96
C VAL A 45 23.18 9.87 -0.92
N LEU A 46 23.84 9.69 0.21
CA LEU A 46 23.82 10.63 1.32
C LEU A 46 25.09 11.46 1.32
N GLU A 47 24.95 12.77 1.42
CA GLU A 47 26.01 13.71 1.70
C GLU A 47 25.94 14.09 3.17
N LEU A 48 27.02 13.87 3.92
CA LEU A 48 27.05 14.01 5.37
C LEU A 48 28.11 15.03 5.78
N ASP A 49 27.76 15.86 6.75
CA ASP A 49 28.69 16.63 7.58
C ASP A 49 28.82 15.92 8.95
N GLY A 50 29.88 15.16 9.12
CA GLY A 50 29.98 14.22 10.23
C GLY A 50 28.92 13.13 10.15
N GLU A 51 27.97 13.12 11.07
CA GLU A 51 26.79 12.22 11.08
C GLU A 51 25.48 12.90 10.65
N ILE A 52 25.53 14.19 10.36
CA ILE A 52 24.35 14.96 9.95
C ILE A 52 24.15 14.88 8.45
N VAL A 53 22.92 14.61 8.03
CA VAL A 53 22.54 14.55 6.62
C VAL A 53 22.36 15.98 6.08
N GLU A 54 23.20 16.35 5.11
CA GLU A 54 23.09 17.61 4.37
C GLU A 54 22.23 17.43 3.10
N ARG A 55 22.36 16.26 2.45
CA ARG A 55 21.62 15.93 1.25
C ARG A 55 21.32 14.44 1.17
N CYS A 56 20.13 14.10 0.68
CA CYS A 56 19.68 12.73 0.47
C CYS A 56 19.10 12.60 -0.95
N ASP A 57 19.79 11.87 -1.82
CA ASP A 57 19.37 11.65 -3.21
C ASP A 57 18.88 10.20 -3.40
N PRO A 58 17.56 9.96 -3.53
CA PRO A 58 17.02 8.63 -3.71
C PRO A 58 17.12 8.17 -5.17
N HIS A 59 17.83 7.06 -5.38
CA HIS A 59 17.92 6.36 -6.66
C HIS A 59 16.99 5.16 -6.67
N ILE A 60 15.96 5.22 -7.51
CA ILE A 60 14.95 4.18 -7.70
C ILE A 60 15.10 3.51 -9.07
N GLY A 61 14.31 2.47 -9.32
CA GLY A 61 14.28 1.78 -10.61
C GLY A 61 14.90 0.38 -10.59
N LEU A 62 15.51 -0.05 -9.47
CA LEU A 62 16.08 -1.41 -9.38
C LEU A 62 15.03 -2.52 -9.44
N LEU A 63 13.77 -2.19 -9.19
CA LEU A 63 12.62 -3.10 -9.33
C LEU A 63 11.67 -2.67 -10.47
N HIS A 64 12.15 -1.86 -11.42
CA HIS A 64 11.32 -1.46 -12.56
C HIS A 64 11.08 -2.63 -13.50
N ARG A 65 9.81 -2.94 -13.73
CA ARG A 65 9.36 -4.10 -14.52
C ARG A 65 8.58 -3.70 -15.78
N GLY A 66 8.44 -2.40 -16.03
CA GLY A 66 7.69 -1.85 -17.16
C GLY A 66 6.19 -2.18 -17.11
N THR A 67 5.60 -2.29 -15.93
CA THR A 67 4.21 -2.73 -15.71
C THR A 67 3.22 -1.90 -16.52
N GLU A 68 3.32 -0.57 -16.46
CA GLU A 68 2.42 0.32 -17.22
C GLU A 68 2.46 0.03 -18.72
N LYS A 69 3.65 -0.24 -19.27
CA LYS A 69 3.81 -0.55 -20.70
C LYS A 69 3.32 -1.95 -21.07
N LEU A 70 3.58 -2.93 -20.19
CA LEU A 70 3.10 -4.30 -20.39
C LEU A 70 1.56 -4.36 -20.41
N MET A 71 0.90 -3.55 -19.57
CA MET A 71 -0.55 -3.50 -19.49
C MET A 71 -1.21 -3.09 -20.83
N GLU A 72 -0.56 -2.25 -21.63
CA GLU A 72 -1.06 -1.84 -22.96
C GLU A 72 -1.15 -3.02 -23.95
N SER A 73 -0.40 -4.09 -23.73
CA SER A 73 -0.36 -5.28 -24.59
C SER A 73 -1.31 -6.39 -24.16
N ARG A 74 -1.87 -6.32 -22.95
CA ARG A 74 -2.69 -7.36 -22.34
C ARG A 74 -4.15 -6.94 -22.24
N THR A 75 -5.06 -7.93 -22.18
CA THR A 75 -6.47 -7.65 -21.95
C THR A 75 -6.71 -7.11 -20.53
N TYR A 76 -7.84 -6.43 -20.32
CA TYR A 76 -8.17 -5.88 -19.00
C TYR A 76 -8.15 -6.93 -17.88
N LEU A 77 -8.61 -8.15 -18.16
CA LEU A 77 -8.60 -9.25 -17.18
C LEU A 77 -7.17 -9.77 -16.91
N GLN A 78 -6.35 -9.86 -17.95
CA GLN A 78 -4.95 -10.30 -17.83
C GLN A 78 -4.07 -9.30 -17.12
N ASN A 79 -4.49 -8.04 -17.01
CA ASN A 79 -3.76 -7.01 -16.30
C ASN A 79 -3.92 -7.10 -14.78
N LEU A 80 -4.98 -7.75 -14.29
CA LEU A 80 -5.25 -7.84 -12.86
C LEU A 80 -4.07 -8.39 -12.03
N PRO A 81 -3.40 -9.49 -12.42
CA PRO A 81 -2.25 -9.99 -11.67
C PRO A 81 -1.07 -9.02 -11.56
N TYR A 82 -0.94 -8.02 -12.41
CA TYR A 82 0.10 -7.00 -12.26
C TYR A 82 -0.16 -6.15 -11.02
N PHE A 83 -1.43 -5.88 -10.69
CA PHE A 83 -1.79 -5.08 -9.52
C PHE A 83 -1.41 -5.76 -8.21
N ASP A 84 -1.56 -7.08 -8.12
CA ASP A 84 -1.11 -7.85 -6.95
C ASP A 84 0.37 -7.66 -6.64
N ARG A 85 1.17 -7.40 -7.66
CA ARG A 85 2.63 -7.28 -7.57
C ARG A 85 3.14 -5.86 -7.45
N LEU A 86 2.25 -4.88 -7.42
CA LEU A 86 2.59 -3.48 -7.16
C LEU A 86 2.85 -3.29 -5.68
N ASP A 87 1.80 -3.23 -4.87
CA ASP A 87 1.95 -3.31 -3.42
C ASP A 87 1.68 -4.76 -2.96
N TYR A 88 2.72 -5.56 -2.94
CA TYR A 88 2.63 -6.98 -2.58
C TYR A 88 2.35 -7.22 -1.09
N VAL A 89 2.29 -6.17 -0.27
CA VAL A 89 1.92 -6.27 1.15
C VAL A 89 0.41 -6.23 1.33
N ALA A 90 -0.30 -5.46 0.49
CA ALA A 90 -1.76 -5.35 0.49
C ALA A 90 -2.33 -5.48 -0.94
N PRO A 91 -2.18 -6.65 -1.60
CA PRO A 91 -2.46 -6.81 -3.03
C PRO A 91 -3.92 -6.53 -3.38
N MET A 92 -4.89 -6.99 -2.57
CA MET A 92 -6.31 -6.79 -2.88
C MET A 92 -6.74 -5.33 -2.92
N ASN A 93 -6.07 -4.44 -2.17
CA ASN A 93 -6.32 -2.99 -2.27
C ASN A 93 -5.90 -2.43 -3.65
N GLN A 94 -4.88 -3.00 -4.26
CA GLN A 94 -4.41 -2.61 -5.58
C GLN A 94 -5.35 -3.12 -6.69
N GLU A 95 -5.79 -4.39 -6.59
CA GLU A 95 -6.81 -4.97 -7.47
C GLU A 95 -8.09 -4.13 -7.47
N HIS A 96 -8.46 -3.59 -6.29
CA HIS A 96 -9.66 -2.80 -6.09
C HIS A 96 -9.69 -1.56 -7.00
N ALA A 97 -8.59 -0.79 -7.03
CA ALA A 97 -8.51 0.41 -7.86
C ALA A 97 -8.67 0.11 -9.36
N TRP A 98 -8.09 -1.01 -9.82
CA TRP A 98 -8.24 -1.46 -11.20
C TRP A 98 -9.68 -1.84 -11.54
N CYS A 99 -10.32 -2.61 -10.67
CA CYS A 99 -11.72 -3.00 -10.85
C CYS A 99 -12.64 -1.78 -10.89
N LEU A 100 -12.47 -0.83 -9.96
CA LEU A 100 -13.25 0.41 -9.94
C LEU A 100 -13.07 1.25 -11.22
N ALA A 101 -11.85 1.32 -11.76
CA ALA A 101 -11.61 2.07 -13.00
C ALA A 101 -12.38 1.47 -14.18
N ILE A 102 -12.36 0.14 -14.34
CA ILE A 102 -13.10 -0.56 -15.39
C ILE A 102 -14.60 -0.41 -15.18
N GLU A 103 -15.09 -0.57 -13.97
CA GLU A 103 -16.51 -0.50 -13.61
C GLU A 103 -17.08 0.90 -13.87
N LYS A 104 -16.32 1.96 -13.56
CA LYS A 104 -16.70 3.34 -13.88
C LYS A 104 -16.81 3.57 -15.39
N LEU A 105 -15.88 3.07 -16.21
CA LEU A 105 -15.94 3.21 -17.67
C LEU A 105 -17.08 2.41 -18.31
N THR A 106 -17.36 1.24 -17.77
CA THR A 106 -18.41 0.34 -18.32
C THR A 106 -19.80 0.60 -17.74
N GLY A 107 -19.89 1.42 -16.70
CA GLY A 107 -21.15 1.66 -15.97
C GLY A 107 -21.67 0.41 -15.25
N THR A 108 -20.79 -0.53 -14.89
CA THR A 108 -21.20 -1.79 -14.26
C THR A 108 -21.48 -1.56 -12.77
N VAL A 109 -22.67 -1.98 -12.35
CA VAL A 109 -23.05 -1.94 -10.94
C VAL A 109 -22.65 -3.24 -10.26
N VAL A 110 -21.82 -3.15 -9.25
CA VAL A 110 -21.35 -4.29 -8.45
C VAL A 110 -22.46 -4.73 -7.50
N PRO A 111 -22.72 -6.04 -7.35
CA PRO A 111 -23.67 -6.54 -6.36
C PRO A 111 -23.24 -6.16 -4.94
N ARG A 112 -24.22 -5.78 -4.10
CA ARG A 112 -23.96 -5.32 -2.73
C ARG A 112 -23.14 -6.32 -1.90
N ARG A 113 -23.42 -7.62 -2.03
CA ARG A 113 -22.66 -8.68 -1.35
C ARG A 113 -21.18 -8.64 -1.73
N ALA A 114 -20.88 -8.43 -3.01
CA ALA A 114 -19.49 -8.32 -3.50
C ALA A 114 -18.81 -7.06 -2.96
N SER A 115 -19.52 -5.92 -2.89
CA SER A 115 -18.98 -4.68 -2.29
C SER A 115 -18.63 -4.88 -0.82
N LEU A 116 -19.47 -5.56 -0.04
CA LEU A 116 -19.18 -5.89 1.36
C LEU A 116 -17.94 -6.81 1.50
N ILE A 117 -17.80 -7.79 0.61
CA ILE A 117 -16.62 -8.67 0.58
C ILE A 117 -15.36 -7.86 0.24
N ARG A 118 -15.43 -6.96 -0.73
CA ARG A 118 -14.30 -6.10 -1.09
C ARG A 118 -13.87 -5.21 0.09
N VAL A 119 -14.81 -4.60 0.80
CA VAL A 119 -14.52 -3.81 2.01
C VAL A 119 -13.86 -4.69 3.07
N LEU A 120 -14.40 -5.88 3.36
CA LEU A 120 -13.83 -6.81 4.33
C LEU A 120 -12.36 -7.13 4.03
N TYR A 121 -12.06 -7.51 2.80
CA TYR A 121 -10.69 -7.88 2.40
C TYR A 121 -9.77 -6.69 2.22
N SER A 122 -10.27 -5.51 1.88
CA SER A 122 -9.49 -4.28 1.88
C SER A 122 -9.02 -3.90 3.27
N GLU A 123 -9.87 -4.08 4.30
CA GLU A 123 -9.48 -3.80 5.68
C GLU A 123 -8.58 -4.90 6.29
N ILE A 124 -8.74 -6.17 5.89
CA ILE A 124 -7.75 -7.22 6.21
C ILE A 124 -6.39 -6.87 5.59
N GLY A 125 -6.36 -6.41 4.34
CA GLY A 125 -5.16 -5.92 3.67
C GLY A 125 -4.51 -4.74 4.39
N ARG A 126 -5.31 -3.82 4.93
CA ARG A 126 -4.81 -2.70 5.75
C ARG A 126 -4.12 -3.20 7.01
N ILE A 127 -4.70 -4.16 7.72
CA ILE A 127 -4.07 -4.75 8.91
C ILE A 127 -2.79 -5.49 8.55
N LEU A 128 -2.80 -6.29 7.46
CA LEU A 128 -1.61 -6.97 6.95
C LEU A 128 -0.45 -5.99 6.70
N ASN A 129 -0.75 -4.84 6.10
CA ASN A 129 0.23 -3.81 5.82
C ASN A 129 0.73 -3.14 7.09
N HIS A 130 -0.17 -2.70 7.96
CA HIS A 130 0.22 -1.96 9.16
C HIS A 130 0.98 -2.83 10.15
N LEU A 131 0.65 -4.12 10.29
CA LEU A 131 1.45 -5.05 11.07
C LEU A 131 2.88 -5.17 10.54
N LEU A 132 3.06 -5.28 9.23
CA LEU A 132 4.39 -5.32 8.65
C LEU A 132 5.12 -4.00 8.91
N ASN A 133 4.49 -2.87 8.55
CA ASN A 133 5.14 -1.57 8.64
C ASN A 133 5.53 -1.20 10.07
N THR A 134 4.60 -1.27 11.02
CA THR A 134 4.86 -0.88 12.42
C THR A 134 5.94 -1.74 13.08
N THR A 135 5.93 -3.03 12.79
CA THR A 135 6.90 -3.96 13.40
C THR A 135 8.27 -3.88 12.73
N THR A 136 8.35 -3.68 11.40
CA THR A 136 9.65 -3.47 10.72
C THR A 136 10.24 -2.08 11.02
N GLN A 137 9.42 -1.04 11.18
CA GLN A 137 9.88 0.26 11.69
C GLN A 137 10.49 0.12 13.08
N ALA A 138 9.88 -0.69 13.96
CA ALA A 138 10.46 -0.99 15.27
C ALA A 138 11.80 -1.73 15.14
N MET A 139 11.93 -2.65 14.19
CA MET A 139 13.21 -3.34 13.89
C MET A 139 14.27 -2.37 13.39
N ASP A 140 13.92 -1.40 12.55
CA ASP A 140 14.84 -0.40 12.01
C ASP A 140 15.43 0.51 13.11
N VAL A 141 14.74 0.67 14.24
CA VAL A 141 15.24 1.36 15.43
C VAL A 141 15.78 0.43 16.50
N GLY A 142 15.94 -0.88 16.20
CA GLY A 142 16.63 -1.87 17.01
C GLY A 142 15.76 -2.86 17.78
N ALA A 143 14.42 -2.83 17.67
CA ALA A 143 13.53 -3.76 18.35
C ALA A 143 13.25 -4.99 17.47
N LEU A 144 13.95 -6.11 17.69
CA LEU A 144 13.87 -7.31 16.86
C LEU A 144 12.67 -8.23 17.15
N THR A 145 12.05 -8.13 18.33
CA THR A 145 10.92 -9.00 18.73
C THR A 145 9.60 -8.66 18.04
N PRO A 146 9.20 -7.38 17.86
CA PRO A 146 7.93 -7.02 17.25
C PRO A 146 7.64 -7.65 15.89
N PRO A 147 8.61 -7.74 14.95
CA PRO A 147 8.39 -8.43 13.68
C PRO A 147 7.96 -9.88 13.82
N LEU A 148 8.51 -10.62 14.80
CA LEU A 148 8.16 -12.02 15.01
C LEU A 148 6.69 -12.14 15.43
N TRP A 149 6.20 -11.30 16.31
CA TRP A 149 4.80 -11.28 16.75
C TRP A 149 3.86 -10.80 15.62
N GLY A 150 4.24 -9.74 14.93
CA GLY A 150 3.44 -9.21 13.82
C GLY A 150 3.30 -10.21 12.67
N PHE A 151 4.37 -10.95 12.35
CA PHE A 151 4.34 -11.95 11.29
C PHE A 151 3.55 -13.20 11.66
N GLU A 152 3.47 -13.57 12.94
CA GLU A 152 2.57 -14.63 13.41
C GLU A 152 1.10 -14.27 13.12
N GLU A 153 0.69 -13.03 13.41
CA GLU A 153 -0.67 -12.59 13.12
C GLU A 153 -0.92 -12.41 11.61
N ARG A 154 0.08 -11.93 10.87
CA ARG A 154 -0.01 -11.86 9.40
C ARG A 154 -0.23 -13.24 8.78
N GLU A 155 0.41 -14.28 9.30
CA GLU A 155 0.21 -15.65 8.82
C GLU A 155 -1.25 -16.08 8.91
N LYS A 156 -1.94 -15.78 10.02
CA LYS A 156 -3.37 -16.07 10.19
C LYS A 156 -4.23 -15.37 9.13
N LEU A 157 -3.92 -14.11 8.84
CA LEU A 157 -4.63 -13.32 7.83
C LEU A 157 -4.37 -13.84 6.40
N MET A 158 -3.15 -14.29 6.11
CA MET A 158 -2.81 -14.89 4.81
C MET A 158 -3.56 -16.21 4.58
N VAL A 159 -3.88 -16.97 5.63
CA VAL A 159 -4.76 -18.15 5.54
C VAL A 159 -6.18 -17.73 5.11
N PHE A 160 -6.68 -16.58 5.58
CA PHE A 160 -7.99 -16.07 5.12
C PHE A 160 -7.97 -15.67 3.64
N TYR A 161 -6.86 -15.11 3.15
CA TYR A 161 -6.66 -14.86 1.73
C TYR A 161 -6.66 -16.15 0.92
N GLU A 162 -5.93 -17.16 1.36
CA GLU A 162 -5.86 -18.46 0.71
C GLU A 162 -7.23 -19.15 0.64
N ARG A 163 -8.00 -19.13 1.71
CA ARG A 163 -9.33 -19.75 1.74
C ARG A 163 -10.34 -19.05 0.83
N ALA A 164 -10.19 -17.75 0.61
CA ALA A 164 -11.06 -17.00 -0.30
C ALA A 164 -10.65 -17.12 -1.77
N SER A 165 -9.34 -17.12 -2.05
CA SER A 165 -8.80 -16.97 -3.40
C SER A 165 -8.05 -18.19 -3.93
N GLY A 166 -7.55 -19.04 -3.04
CA GLY A 166 -6.63 -20.14 -3.36
C GLY A 166 -5.14 -19.73 -3.30
N ALA A 167 -4.84 -18.45 -3.04
CA ALA A 167 -3.48 -17.94 -2.94
C ALA A 167 -3.29 -17.14 -1.66
N ARG A 168 -2.13 -17.33 -1.02
CA ARG A 168 -1.80 -16.66 0.25
C ARG A 168 -1.52 -15.17 0.11
N LEU A 169 -1.06 -14.73 -1.05
CA LEU A 169 -0.60 -13.36 -1.29
C LEU A 169 -1.18 -12.79 -2.59
N HIS A 170 -0.67 -13.16 -3.73
CA HIS A 170 -1.11 -12.68 -5.05
C HIS A 170 -2.37 -13.42 -5.49
N SER A 171 -3.52 -12.87 -5.13
CA SER A 171 -4.80 -13.59 -5.13
C SER A 171 -5.61 -13.41 -6.39
N ALA A 172 -5.49 -12.28 -7.09
CA ALA A 172 -6.36 -11.89 -8.21
C ALA A 172 -7.85 -12.18 -7.90
N TYR A 173 -8.27 -11.84 -6.68
CA TYR A 173 -9.58 -12.20 -6.15
C TYR A 173 -10.67 -11.21 -6.53
N PHE A 174 -10.37 -9.91 -6.48
CA PHE A 174 -11.29 -8.90 -6.98
C PHE A 174 -11.30 -8.97 -8.50
N ARG A 175 -12.49 -8.88 -9.06
CA ARG A 175 -12.71 -8.98 -10.51
C ARG A 175 -13.60 -7.83 -10.95
N PRO A 176 -13.42 -7.29 -12.15
CA PRO A 176 -14.40 -6.33 -12.69
C PRO A 176 -15.82 -6.91 -12.62
N GLY A 177 -16.70 -6.19 -11.92
CA GLY A 177 -18.07 -6.63 -11.65
C GLY A 177 -18.28 -7.42 -10.36
N GLY A 178 -17.27 -7.58 -9.49
CA GLY A 178 -17.43 -8.22 -8.19
C GLY A 178 -16.19 -8.93 -7.66
N VAL A 179 -16.34 -10.17 -7.16
CA VAL A 179 -15.27 -11.02 -6.65
C VAL A 179 -15.33 -12.40 -7.28
N HIS A 180 -14.20 -13.11 -7.33
CA HIS A 180 -14.07 -14.39 -8.03
C HIS A 180 -15.04 -15.46 -7.50
N GLN A 181 -15.20 -15.56 -6.19
CA GLN A 181 -16.10 -16.52 -5.53
C GLN A 181 -16.60 -15.98 -4.21
N ASP A 182 -17.71 -16.53 -3.74
CA ASP A 182 -18.32 -16.17 -2.46
C ASP A 182 -17.56 -16.77 -1.27
N LEU A 183 -17.75 -16.17 -0.11
CA LEU A 183 -17.17 -16.63 1.16
C LEU A 183 -18.06 -17.72 1.78
N THR A 184 -17.44 -18.71 2.37
CA THR A 184 -18.11 -19.74 3.16
C THR A 184 -18.46 -19.20 4.55
N ASP A 185 -19.53 -19.71 5.15
CA ASP A 185 -19.92 -19.34 6.52
C ASP A 185 -18.82 -19.69 7.54
N ASP A 186 -18.10 -20.80 7.34
CA ASP A 186 -16.98 -21.20 8.19
C ASP A 186 -15.82 -20.18 8.14
N LEU A 187 -15.52 -19.65 6.94
CA LEU A 187 -14.49 -18.62 6.80
C LEU A 187 -14.91 -17.33 7.51
N LEU A 188 -16.16 -16.92 7.39
CA LEU A 188 -16.68 -15.75 8.11
C LEU A 188 -16.64 -15.94 9.63
N ASN A 189 -16.94 -17.16 10.13
CA ASN A 189 -16.84 -17.49 11.56
C ASN A 189 -15.38 -17.38 12.07
N ASP A 190 -14.42 -17.87 11.29
CA ASP A 190 -13.02 -17.83 11.68
C ASP A 190 -12.46 -16.42 11.67
N ILE A 191 -12.83 -15.59 10.67
CA ILE A 191 -12.45 -14.16 10.62
C ILE A 191 -13.04 -13.42 11.82
N GLU A 192 -14.31 -13.69 12.16
CA GLU A 192 -14.95 -13.10 13.33
C GLU A 192 -14.26 -13.49 14.62
N ALA A 193 -13.97 -14.79 14.82
CA ALA A 193 -13.24 -15.29 15.98
C ALA A 193 -11.87 -14.64 16.12
N TRP A 194 -11.12 -14.55 15.00
CA TRP A 194 -9.83 -13.87 14.97
C TRP A 194 -9.97 -12.39 15.36
N SER A 195 -10.99 -11.70 14.86
CA SER A 195 -11.23 -10.28 15.16
C SER A 195 -11.41 -10.00 16.65
N HIS A 196 -11.87 -10.98 17.43
CA HIS A 196 -12.00 -10.87 18.88
C HIS A 196 -10.70 -11.10 19.65
N THR A 197 -9.74 -11.82 19.07
CA THR A 197 -8.45 -12.09 19.70
C THR A 197 -7.40 -11.04 19.38
N PHE A 198 -7.46 -10.44 18.19
CA PHE A 198 -6.48 -9.49 17.69
C PHE A 198 -6.30 -8.20 18.54
N PRO A 199 -7.33 -7.61 19.18
CA PRO A 199 -7.13 -6.45 20.06
C PRO A 199 -6.11 -6.70 21.17
N LYS A 200 -6.02 -7.94 21.71
CA LYS A 200 -4.99 -8.27 22.68
C LYS A 200 -3.58 -8.18 22.11
N VAL A 201 -3.39 -8.58 20.86
CA VAL A 201 -2.09 -8.46 20.18
C VAL A 201 -1.72 -6.99 19.98
N LEU A 202 -2.69 -6.13 19.67
CA LEU A 202 -2.46 -4.68 19.61
C LEU A 202 -2.06 -4.13 20.98
N ASP A 203 -2.73 -4.54 22.05
CA ASP A 203 -2.39 -4.13 23.43
C ASP A 203 -0.97 -4.59 23.78
N ASP A 204 -0.58 -5.82 23.43
CA ASP A 204 0.76 -6.36 23.66
C ASP A 204 1.83 -5.54 22.88
N LEU A 205 1.56 -5.18 21.62
CA LEU A 205 2.43 -4.30 20.82
C LEU A 205 2.51 -2.88 21.41
N HIS A 206 1.37 -2.33 21.84
CA HIS A 206 1.36 -1.04 22.54
C HIS A 206 2.20 -1.06 23.80
N GLY A 207 2.05 -2.08 24.63
CA GLY A 207 2.83 -2.25 25.86
C GLY A 207 4.34 -2.35 25.59
N LEU A 208 4.74 -2.96 24.47
CA LEU A 208 6.14 -3.12 24.11
C LEU A 208 6.77 -1.86 23.51
N LEU A 209 6.03 -1.13 22.66
CA LEU A 209 6.58 -0.06 21.81
C LEU A 209 6.16 1.34 22.25
N THR A 210 4.87 1.58 22.49
CA THR A 210 4.33 2.95 22.60
C THR A 210 4.95 3.74 23.74
N GLU A 211 5.06 3.15 24.92
CA GLU A 211 5.68 3.82 26.09
C GLU A 211 7.17 3.50 26.25
N ASN A 212 7.74 2.76 25.30
CA ASN A 212 9.16 2.45 25.33
C ASN A 212 9.99 3.71 25.08
N ARG A 213 10.83 4.07 26.06
CA ARG A 213 11.64 5.28 26.01
C ARG A 213 12.55 5.35 24.79
N ILE A 214 13.18 4.21 24.42
CA ILE A 214 14.10 4.16 23.28
C ILE A 214 13.32 4.37 21.98
N PHE A 215 12.22 3.64 21.80
CA PHE A 215 11.37 3.76 20.61
C PHE A 215 10.83 5.18 20.45
N LYS A 216 10.34 5.77 21.54
CA LYS A 216 9.82 7.14 21.54
C LYS A 216 10.90 8.18 21.18
N GLN A 217 12.09 8.08 21.77
CA GLN A 217 13.21 9.00 21.49
C GLN A 217 13.74 8.87 20.05
N ARG A 218 13.57 7.69 19.42
CA ARG A 218 14.00 7.41 18.03
C ARG A 218 12.94 7.79 17.00
N ASN A 219 11.75 8.24 17.39
CA ASN A 219 10.66 8.57 16.46
C ASN A 219 10.03 9.94 16.72
N ALA A 220 10.05 10.44 17.96
CA ALA A 220 9.50 11.76 18.31
C ALA A 220 10.40 12.87 17.76
N ASP A 221 9.77 13.88 17.17
CA ASP A 221 10.41 15.04 16.52
C ASP A 221 11.33 14.68 15.33
N ILE A 222 11.24 13.44 14.83
CA ILE A 222 12.03 12.97 13.69
C ILE A 222 11.15 12.89 12.44
N GLY A 223 11.67 13.42 11.32
CA GLY A 223 10.98 13.38 10.02
C GLY A 223 9.67 14.15 10.03
N VAL A 224 9.65 15.32 10.62
CA VAL A 224 8.46 16.16 10.74
C VAL A 224 8.01 16.65 9.37
N VAL A 225 6.71 16.50 9.08
CA VAL A 225 6.04 17.00 7.88
C VAL A 225 4.93 17.94 8.29
N THR A 226 4.99 19.18 7.80
CA THR A 226 4.01 20.21 8.10
C THR A 226 2.81 20.14 7.13
N GLU A 227 1.73 20.85 7.45
CA GLU A 227 0.54 20.93 6.58
C GLU A 227 0.87 21.56 5.23
N ASP A 228 1.77 22.54 5.16
CA ASP A 228 2.24 23.16 3.91
C ASP A 228 3.01 22.15 3.03
N ASP A 229 3.79 21.26 3.66
CA ASP A 229 4.57 20.27 2.94
C ASP A 229 3.70 19.19 2.30
N ILE A 230 2.53 18.90 2.89
CA ILE A 230 1.56 17.95 2.34
C ILE A 230 1.18 18.34 0.90
N GLN A 231 0.88 19.61 0.69
CA GLN A 231 0.48 20.10 -0.63
C GLN A 231 1.66 20.17 -1.60
N LYS A 232 2.84 20.60 -1.14
CA LYS A 232 4.04 20.70 -1.97
C LYS A 232 4.49 19.37 -2.54
N TYR A 233 4.47 18.31 -1.72
CA TYR A 233 4.96 16.99 -2.11
C TYR A 233 3.86 16.00 -2.51
N GLY A 234 2.59 16.38 -2.37
CA GLY A 234 1.46 15.53 -2.74
C GLY A 234 1.31 14.29 -1.86
N PHE A 235 1.60 14.42 -0.56
CA PHE A 235 1.44 13.34 0.39
C PHE A 235 0.00 12.85 0.48
N SER A 236 -0.19 11.62 0.89
CA SER A 236 -1.50 10.99 1.11
C SER A 236 -1.43 9.96 2.25
N GLY A 237 -2.59 9.49 2.69
CA GLY A 237 -2.70 8.47 3.72
C GLY A 237 -2.20 8.91 5.08
N VAL A 238 -1.47 8.02 5.76
CA VAL A 238 -0.96 8.27 7.11
C VAL A 238 0.03 9.43 7.17
N MET A 239 0.76 9.72 6.07
CA MET A 239 1.65 10.88 6.00
C MET A 239 0.90 12.20 6.18
N VAL A 240 -0.33 12.28 5.69
CA VAL A 240 -1.23 13.43 5.85
C VAL A 240 -1.88 13.43 7.23
N ARG A 241 -2.42 12.29 7.64
CA ARG A 241 -3.12 12.16 8.92
C ARG A 241 -2.21 12.38 10.12
N GLY A 242 -0.96 11.94 10.05
CA GLY A 242 0.05 12.21 11.08
C GLY A 242 0.31 13.71 11.31
N SER A 243 0.17 14.52 10.27
CA SER A 243 0.41 15.97 10.31
C SER A 243 -0.84 16.81 10.68
N GLY A 244 -1.92 16.19 11.14
CA GLY A 244 -3.08 16.90 11.66
C GLY A 244 -4.28 17.03 10.74
N LEU A 245 -4.20 16.56 9.48
CA LEU A 245 -5.28 16.68 8.51
C LEU A 245 -6.09 15.37 8.41
N ALA A 246 -7.40 15.45 8.69
CA ALA A 246 -8.30 14.29 8.64
C ALA A 246 -8.74 13.98 7.19
N TRP A 247 -7.79 13.66 6.32
CA TRP A 247 -8.04 13.29 4.93
C TRP A 247 -8.03 11.77 4.74
N ASP A 248 -9.16 11.22 4.27
CA ASP A 248 -9.32 9.79 3.99
C ASP A 248 -10.37 9.62 2.89
N LEU A 249 -10.01 8.95 1.79
CA LEU A 249 -10.90 8.75 0.65
C LEU A 249 -12.14 7.92 1.00
N ARG A 250 -12.04 7.05 2.01
CA ARG A 250 -13.20 6.27 2.49
C ARG A 250 -14.33 7.14 3.05
N ARG A 251 -13.99 8.39 3.44
CA ARG A 251 -14.95 9.39 3.95
C ARG A 251 -15.17 10.55 2.99
N SER A 252 -14.12 11.08 2.36
CA SER A 252 -14.20 12.25 1.48
C SER A 252 -14.80 11.93 0.11
N GLN A 253 -14.53 10.74 -0.41
CA GLN A 253 -15.06 10.21 -1.67
C GLN A 253 -15.40 8.72 -1.51
N PRO A 254 -16.46 8.38 -0.74
CA PRO A 254 -16.80 7.00 -0.46
C PRO A 254 -16.94 6.18 -1.75
N TYR A 255 -16.31 5.03 -1.75
CA TYR A 255 -16.43 4.02 -2.79
C TYR A 255 -16.96 2.73 -2.18
N GLU A 256 -17.54 1.86 -3.02
CA GLU A 256 -18.28 0.68 -2.54
C GLU A 256 -19.37 1.11 -1.52
N CYS A 257 -19.33 0.54 -0.33
CA CYS A 257 -20.28 0.84 0.74
C CYS A 257 -19.63 1.38 2.01
N TYR A 258 -18.47 2.09 1.89
CA TYR A 258 -17.77 2.65 3.06
C TYR A 258 -18.58 3.71 3.82
N ASP A 259 -19.51 4.39 3.18
CA ASP A 259 -20.46 5.34 3.79
C ASP A 259 -21.39 4.71 4.82
N GLU A 260 -21.57 3.38 4.76
CA GLU A 260 -22.43 2.63 5.67
C GLU A 260 -21.72 2.13 6.94
N PHE A 261 -20.39 2.31 7.04
CA PHE A 261 -19.60 1.84 8.17
C PHE A 261 -19.30 2.95 9.14
N ASP A 262 -19.35 2.63 10.43
CA ASP A 262 -18.94 3.54 11.49
C ASP A 262 -17.49 3.29 11.86
N PHE A 263 -16.64 4.28 11.62
CA PHE A 263 -15.22 4.28 12.01
C PHE A 263 -14.71 5.71 12.12
N LYS A 264 -13.64 5.89 12.89
CA LYS A 264 -12.98 7.18 13.07
C LYS A 264 -11.71 7.24 12.21
N ILE A 265 -11.37 8.44 11.76
CA ILE A 265 -10.09 8.72 11.10
C ILE A 265 -9.11 9.15 12.19
N PRO A 266 -8.05 8.37 12.46
CA PRO A 266 -7.02 8.79 13.42
C PRO A 266 -6.21 9.93 12.84
N VAL A 267 -5.91 10.92 13.69
CA VAL A 267 -5.19 12.14 13.30
C VAL A 267 -4.12 12.44 14.34
N GLY A 268 -2.88 12.62 13.89
CA GLY A 268 -1.76 13.07 14.70
C GLY A 268 -1.76 14.58 14.95
N LYS A 269 -0.70 15.09 15.54
CA LYS A 269 -0.55 16.53 15.85
C LYS A 269 0.81 17.07 15.43
N ASN A 270 1.88 16.30 15.62
CA ASN A 270 3.26 16.76 15.45
C ASN A 270 3.80 16.49 14.04
N GLY A 271 3.17 15.60 13.28
CA GLY A 271 3.63 15.24 11.94
C GLY A 271 4.96 14.48 11.91
N ASP A 272 5.35 13.84 12.99
CA ASP A 272 6.59 13.08 13.13
C ASP A 272 6.41 11.57 12.92
N CYS A 273 7.50 10.82 12.97
CA CYS A 273 7.47 9.37 12.84
C CYS A 273 6.63 8.70 13.93
N TYR A 274 6.61 9.28 15.14
CA TYR A 274 5.88 8.72 16.28
C TYR A 274 4.37 8.88 16.10
N ASP A 275 3.89 10.04 15.68
CA ASP A 275 2.46 10.28 15.43
C ASP A 275 1.96 9.40 14.27
N ARG A 276 2.76 9.20 13.22
CA ARG A 276 2.42 8.28 12.14
C ARG A 276 2.33 6.83 12.60
N TYR A 277 3.21 6.42 13.51
CA TYR A 277 3.11 5.11 14.16
C TYR A 277 1.78 4.98 14.94
N LEU A 278 1.44 5.97 15.76
CA LEU A 278 0.19 5.97 16.54
C LEU A 278 -1.04 5.93 15.62
N CYS A 279 -1.03 6.69 14.52
CA CYS A 279 -2.11 6.63 13.53
C CYS A 279 -2.30 5.22 12.95
N ARG A 280 -1.21 4.51 12.60
CA ARG A 280 -1.29 3.13 12.09
C ARG A 280 -1.82 2.14 13.12
N MET A 281 -1.42 2.28 14.38
CA MET A 281 -1.93 1.45 15.47
C MET A 281 -3.45 1.62 15.64
N GLU A 282 -3.92 2.87 15.64
CA GLU A 282 -5.34 3.18 15.75
C GLU A 282 -6.09 2.76 14.47
N GLU A 283 -5.52 2.89 13.28
CA GLU A 283 -6.13 2.41 12.03
C GLU A 283 -6.38 0.91 12.06
N MET A 284 -5.49 0.11 12.64
CA MET A 284 -5.73 -1.34 12.81
C MET A 284 -6.94 -1.60 13.71
N SER A 285 -7.09 -0.82 14.79
CA SER A 285 -8.25 -0.91 15.68
C SER A 285 -9.56 -0.54 14.95
N GLN A 286 -9.54 0.52 14.15
CA GLN A 286 -10.70 0.93 13.35
C GLN A 286 -11.03 -0.09 12.25
N SER A 287 -10.01 -0.70 11.62
CA SER A 287 -10.20 -1.76 10.62
C SER A 287 -10.89 -2.99 11.22
N ILE A 288 -10.55 -3.38 12.46
CA ILE A 288 -11.27 -4.45 13.17
C ILE A 288 -12.75 -4.10 13.37
N SER A 289 -13.05 -2.85 13.71
CA SER A 289 -14.45 -2.40 13.81
C SER A 289 -15.19 -2.55 12.49
N ILE A 290 -14.59 -2.12 11.38
CA ILE A 290 -15.15 -2.26 10.03
C ILE A 290 -15.34 -3.74 9.66
N ILE A 291 -14.35 -4.59 9.91
CA ILE A 291 -14.40 -6.04 9.64
C ILE A 291 -15.61 -6.68 10.35
N ARG A 292 -15.81 -6.39 11.63
CA ARG A 292 -16.95 -6.91 12.40
C ARG A 292 -18.30 -6.45 11.84
N GLN A 293 -18.40 -5.17 11.48
CA GLN A 293 -19.59 -4.62 10.86
C GLN A 293 -19.85 -5.26 9.49
N ALA A 294 -18.80 -5.48 8.68
CA ALA A 294 -18.89 -6.12 7.37
C ALA A 294 -19.38 -7.57 7.50
N ILE A 295 -18.86 -8.34 8.45
CA ILE A 295 -19.31 -9.72 8.72
C ILE A 295 -20.79 -9.73 9.14
N ALA A 296 -21.20 -8.84 10.04
CA ALA A 296 -22.60 -8.75 10.47
C ALA A 296 -23.55 -8.49 9.29
N LYS A 297 -23.16 -7.57 8.38
CA LYS A 297 -23.92 -7.29 7.16
C LYS A 297 -23.90 -8.48 6.18
N LEU A 298 -22.76 -9.15 5.96
CA LEU A 298 -22.62 -10.30 5.07
C LEU A 298 -23.46 -11.51 5.51
N ARG A 299 -23.72 -11.68 6.81
CA ARG A 299 -24.60 -12.73 7.31
C ARG A 299 -26.06 -12.54 6.89
N VAL A 300 -26.48 -11.30 6.76
CA VAL A 300 -27.85 -10.92 6.35
C VAL A 300 -27.96 -10.82 4.84
N GLU A 301 -26.99 -10.18 4.18
CA GLU A 301 -26.98 -9.95 2.74
C GLU A 301 -26.67 -11.23 1.98
N LYS A 302 -27.66 -11.72 1.22
CA LYS A 302 -27.52 -12.87 0.34
C LYS A 302 -27.66 -12.42 -1.11
N GLY A 303 -26.97 -13.03 -2.04
CA GLY A 303 -27.05 -12.67 -3.44
C GLY A 303 -25.86 -13.11 -4.26
N ASP A 304 -25.83 -12.71 -5.54
CA ASP A 304 -24.73 -12.96 -6.44
C ASP A 304 -23.49 -12.11 -6.01
N VAL A 305 -22.30 -12.63 -6.24
CA VAL A 305 -21.03 -11.95 -5.97
C VAL A 305 -20.37 -11.39 -7.24
N LEU A 306 -21.00 -11.62 -8.39
CA LEU A 306 -20.61 -11.09 -9.69
C LEU A 306 -21.82 -10.42 -10.34
N ALA A 307 -21.62 -9.26 -10.92
CA ALA A 307 -22.59 -8.59 -11.75
C ALA A 307 -22.95 -9.44 -12.96
N ARG A 308 -24.18 -9.37 -13.43
CA ARG A 308 -24.57 -10.03 -14.69
C ARG A 308 -24.24 -9.11 -15.85
N GLY A 309 -23.53 -9.63 -16.85
CA GLY A 309 -23.19 -8.83 -18.02
C GLY A 309 -22.02 -9.40 -18.84
N LYS A 310 -21.54 -8.60 -19.76
CA LYS A 310 -20.47 -8.99 -20.69
C LYS A 310 -19.08 -9.05 -20.03
N LEU A 311 -18.89 -8.42 -18.86
CA LEU A 311 -17.62 -8.40 -18.13
C LEU A 311 -17.36 -9.66 -17.32
N THR A 312 -18.42 -10.39 -16.97
CA THR A 312 -18.37 -11.49 -16.04
C THR A 312 -18.70 -12.81 -16.71
N PRO A 313 -18.13 -13.94 -16.25
CA PRO A 313 -18.44 -15.23 -16.82
C PRO A 313 -19.89 -15.65 -16.51
N PRO A 314 -20.55 -16.39 -17.42
CA PRO A 314 -21.86 -16.96 -17.16
C PRO A 314 -21.77 -18.05 -16.08
N LYS A 315 -22.91 -18.38 -15.46
CA LYS A 315 -22.97 -19.48 -14.49
C LYS A 315 -22.63 -20.80 -15.17
N ARG A 316 -21.86 -21.66 -14.48
CA ARG A 316 -21.43 -22.96 -15.03
C ARG A 316 -22.59 -23.83 -15.50
N ALA A 317 -23.74 -23.78 -14.83
CA ALA A 317 -24.92 -24.52 -15.24
C ALA A 317 -25.51 -24.02 -16.57
N GLU A 318 -25.49 -22.71 -16.81
CA GLU A 318 -26.00 -22.09 -18.03
C GLU A 318 -25.17 -22.50 -19.26
N MET A 319 -23.85 -22.64 -19.11
CA MET A 319 -22.95 -23.09 -20.20
C MET A 319 -23.27 -24.48 -20.70
N LYS A 320 -23.97 -25.34 -19.94
CA LYS A 320 -24.34 -26.69 -20.33
C LYS A 320 -25.63 -26.72 -21.13
N THR A 321 -26.43 -25.68 -21.09
CA THR A 321 -27.79 -25.63 -21.67
C THR A 321 -27.99 -24.51 -22.69
N SER A 322 -27.14 -23.46 -22.65
CA SER A 322 -27.21 -22.32 -23.58
C SER A 322 -25.95 -22.21 -24.40
N MET A 323 -26.11 -22.18 -25.70
CA MET A 323 -25.02 -21.99 -26.67
C MET A 323 -24.40 -20.57 -26.52
N GLU A 324 -25.23 -19.56 -26.30
CA GLU A 324 -24.81 -18.18 -26.12
C GLU A 324 -23.92 -18.03 -24.85
N ALA A 325 -24.29 -18.70 -23.77
CA ALA A 325 -23.49 -18.71 -22.55
C ALA A 325 -22.13 -19.38 -22.76
N LEU A 326 -22.09 -20.48 -23.52
CA LEU A 326 -20.85 -21.17 -23.86
C LEU A 326 -19.94 -20.28 -24.71
N ILE A 327 -20.48 -19.63 -25.74
CA ILE A 327 -19.75 -18.71 -26.63
C ILE A 327 -19.24 -17.51 -25.84
N HIS A 328 -20.07 -16.95 -24.96
CA HIS A 328 -19.68 -15.83 -24.11
C HIS A 328 -18.50 -16.20 -23.20
N HIS A 329 -18.57 -17.35 -22.53
CA HIS A 329 -17.46 -17.85 -21.72
C HIS A 329 -16.18 -18.02 -22.56
N PHE A 330 -16.26 -18.66 -23.71
CA PHE A 330 -15.12 -18.88 -24.60
C PHE A 330 -14.47 -17.54 -25.02
N LYS A 331 -15.27 -16.58 -25.48
CA LYS A 331 -14.79 -15.26 -25.90
C LYS A 331 -14.20 -14.46 -24.75
N LEU A 332 -14.79 -14.51 -23.57
CA LEU A 332 -14.30 -13.78 -22.39
C LEU A 332 -12.86 -14.16 -22.02
N TYR A 333 -12.52 -15.45 -22.12
CA TYR A 333 -11.20 -15.94 -21.75
C TYR A 333 -10.19 -16.00 -22.91
N THR A 334 -10.64 -15.95 -24.14
CA THR A 334 -9.76 -15.93 -25.33
C THR A 334 -9.51 -14.52 -25.85
N GLU A 335 -10.57 -13.76 -26.10
CA GLU A 335 -10.52 -12.41 -26.64
C GLU A 335 -10.53 -11.34 -25.52
N GLY A 336 -11.23 -11.59 -24.42
CA GLY A 336 -11.51 -10.61 -23.37
C GLY A 336 -12.74 -9.76 -23.70
N PHE A 337 -13.12 -8.92 -22.76
CA PHE A 337 -14.21 -7.96 -22.94
C PHE A 337 -13.70 -6.62 -23.47
N HIS A 338 -14.56 -5.89 -24.17
CA HIS A 338 -14.28 -4.55 -24.65
C HIS A 338 -14.77 -3.51 -23.64
N VAL A 339 -14.00 -2.45 -23.49
CA VAL A 339 -14.34 -1.29 -22.64
C VAL A 339 -14.66 -0.12 -23.56
N PRO A 340 -15.76 0.62 -23.33
CA PRO A 340 -16.08 1.81 -24.15
C PRO A 340 -14.92 2.82 -24.16
N ALA A 341 -14.75 3.51 -25.30
CA ALA A 341 -13.76 4.57 -25.41
C ALA A 341 -14.05 5.70 -24.40
N GLY A 342 -13.02 6.11 -23.69
CA GLY A 342 -13.12 7.13 -22.66
C GLY A 342 -11.93 7.09 -21.71
N GLU A 343 -11.94 7.98 -20.76
CA GLU A 343 -10.90 8.08 -19.74
C GLU A 343 -11.52 8.19 -18.33
N VAL A 344 -10.83 7.66 -17.35
CA VAL A 344 -11.29 7.69 -15.95
C VAL A 344 -10.10 7.70 -15.00
N TYR A 345 -10.24 8.40 -13.89
CA TYR A 345 -9.42 8.23 -12.71
C TYR A 345 -10.24 7.57 -11.61
N ALA A 346 -9.69 6.50 -11.05
CA ALA A 346 -10.25 5.81 -9.89
C ALA A 346 -9.16 5.64 -8.84
N ALA A 347 -9.47 6.02 -7.62
CA ALA A 347 -8.55 5.93 -6.50
C ALA A 347 -9.20 5.22 -5.32
N VAL A 348 -8.39 4.55 -4.53
CA VAL A 348 -8.75 3.91 -3.27
C VAL A 348 -7.82 4.38 -2.16
N GLU A 349 -8.31 4.38 -0.93
CA GLU A 349 -7.46 4.57 0.26
C GLU A 349 -6.76 3.27 0.56
N ALA A 350 -5.60 3.05 -0.07
CA ALA A 350 -4.72 1.94 0.26
C ALA A 350 -4.02 2.19 1.61
N PRO A 351 -3.49 1.16 2.28
CA PRO A 351 -2.84 1.33 3.58
C PRO A 351 -1.70 2.34 3.58
N LYS A 352 -0.99 2.47 2.46
CA LYS A 352 0.14 3.41 2.27
C LYS A 352 -0.30 4.83 1.89
N GLY A 353 -1.54 4.98 1.46
CA GLY A 353 -2.12 6.24 1.03
C GLY A 353 -3.02 6.07 -0.20
N GLU A 354 -3.29 7.15 -0.90
CA GLU A 354 -4.10 7.13 -2.11
C GLU A 354 -3.38 6.36 -3.22
N PHE A 355 -3.90 5.20 -3.58
CA PHE A 355 -3.52 4.49 -4.79
C PHE A 355 -4.53 4.75 -5.90
N GLY A 356 -4.08 5.24 -7.03
CA GLY A 356 -4.95 5.65 -8.13
C GLY A 356 -4.55 5.04 -9.46
N VAL A 357 -5.56 4.79 -10.29
CA VAL A 357 -5.41 4.31 -11.66
C VAL A 357 -6.07 5.31 -12.60
N TYR A 358 -5.29 5.92 -13.48
CA TYR A 358 -5.80 6.67 -14.62
C TYR A 358 -5.79 5.76 -15.84
N LEU A 359 -6.97 5.45 -16.34
CA LEU A 359 -7.20 4.51 -17.41
C LEU A 359 -7.79 5.20 -18.62
N VAL A 360 -7.15 5.01 -19.78
CA VAL A 360 -7.64 5.44 -21.10
C VAL A 360 -7.99 4.21 -21.92
N ALA A 361 -9.22 4.14 -22.39
CA ALA A 361 -9.73 3.07 -23.25
C ALA A 361 -10.08 3.64 -24.62
N ASP A 362 -9.81 2.89 -25.68
CA ASP A 362 -10.06 3.24 -27.08
C ASP A 362 -11.23 2.44 -27.71
N GLY A 363 -11.97 1.67 -26.91
CA GLY A 363 -13.03 0.79 -27.38
C GLY A 363 -12.59 -0.64 -27.65
N THR A 364 -11.31 -0.96 -27.47
CA THR A 364 -10.77 -2.30 -27.69
C THR A 364 -10.82 -3.15 -26.40
N ASN A 365 -10.33 -4.38 -26.49
CA ASN A 365 -10.20 -5.31 -25.37
C ASN A 365 -8.92 -5.11 -24.53
N LYS A 366 -8.15 -4.07 -24.82
CA LYS A 366 -6.90 -3.72 -24.14
C LYS A 366 -6.92 -2.25 -23.76
N PRO A 367 -6.29 -1.84 -22.66
CA PRO A 367 -6.14 -0.43 -22.34
C PRO A 367 -5.21 0.27 -23.36
N TYR A 368 -5.60 1.44 -23.82
CA TYR A 368 -4.72 2.31 -24.62
C TYR A 368 -3.58 2.83 -23.75
N ARG A 369 -3.90 3.28 -22.53
CA ARG A 369 -2.94 3.72 -21.53
C ARG A 369 -3.46 3.46 -20.12
N ALA A 370 -2.59 2.96 -19.26
CA ALA A 370 -2.83 2.91 -17.84
C ALA A 370 -1.68 3.62 -17.12
N LYS A 371 -2.02 4.64 -16.30
CA LYS A 371 -1.06 5.35 -15.46
C LYS A 371 -1.39 5.06 -14.00
N LEU A 372 -0.37 4.67 -13.25
CA LEU A 372 -0.50 4.31 -11.84
C LEU A 372 0.02 5.46 -10.97
N ARG A 373 -0.80 5.92 -10.04
CA ARG A 373 -0.39 6.81 -8.96
C ARG A 373 -0.10 5.97 -7.73
N ALA A 374 1.19 5.78 -7.47
CA ALA A 374 1.65 5.09 -6.28
C ALA A 374 1.93 6.12 -5.17
N PRO A 375 1.38 5.96 -3.96
CA PRO A 375 1.64 6.89 -2.87
C PRO A 375 3.12 6.93 -2.48
N GLY A 376 3.79 5.78 -2.42
CA GLY A 376 5.21 5.67 -2.06
C GLY A 376 6.15 6.44 -3.00
N PHE A 377 5.81 6.57 -4.28
CA PHE A 377 6.61 7.33 -5.24
C PHE A 377 6.66 8.84 -4.89
N LEU A 378 5.52 9.39 -4.50
CA LEU A 378 5.42 10.80 -4.09
C LEU A 378 6.04 11.02 -2.71
N HIS A 379 5.86 10.08 -1.77
CA HIS A 379 6.47 10.15 -0.45
C HIS A 379 8.00 10.15 -0.54
N LEU A 380 8.57 9.30 -1.39
CA LEU A 380 10.02 9.18 -1.56
C LEU A 380 10.65 10.43 -2.18
N GLN A 381 9.90 11.19 -2.99
CA GLN A 381 10.36 12.46 -3.54
C GLN A 381 10.75 13.47 -2.46
N ALA A 382 10.09 13.42 -1.29
CA ALA A 382 10.35 14.33 -0.18
C ALA A 382 11.52 13.90 0.70
N MET A 383 12.20 12.82 0.38
CA MET A 383 13.25 12.20 1.22
C MET A 383 14.36 13.18 1.55
N ASP A 384 14.84 13.97 0.56
CA ASP A 384 15.87 14.99 0.77
C ASP A 384 15.43 16.04 1.80
N TYR A 385 14.20 16.53 1.67
CA TYR A 385 13.64 17.52 2.58
C TYR A 385 13.50 16.98 4.01
N ILE A 386 12.97 15.75 4.15
CA ILE A 386 12.64 15.18 5.46
C ILE A 386 13.90 14.71 6.20
N CYS A 387 14.93 14.25 5.48
CA CYS A 387 16.18 13.76 6.09
C CYS A 387 17.16 14.87 6.45
N LYS A 388 17.06 16.03 5.83
CA LYS A 388 18.03 17.12 6.00
C LYS A 388 18.09 17.59 7.45
N GLY A 389 19.30 17.66 8.00
CA GLY A 389 19.56 18.08 9.38
C GLY A 389 19.35 16.98 10.44
N HIS A 390 18.89 15.79 10.04
CA HIS A 390 18.80 14.62 10.92
C HIS A 390 20.11 13.80 10.88
N GLN A 391 20.25 12.90 11.84
CA GLN A 391 21.42 12.00 11.88
C GLN A 391 21.24 10.83 10.91
N LEU A 392 22.37 10.25 10.46
CA LEU A 392 22.37 9.06 9.63
C LEU A 392 21.48 7.92 10.20
N ALA A 393 21.49 7.75 11.52
CA ALA A 393 20.67 6.77 12.20
C ALA A 393 19.15 7.03 12.06
N ASP A 394 18.73 8.28 11.86
CA ASP A 394 17.33 8.65 11.72
C ASP A 394 16.78 8.35 10.31
N VAL A 395 17.67 8.25 9.32
CA VAL A 395 17.29 7.93 7.93
C VAL A 395 16.52 6.62 7.87
N SER A 396 16.94 5.60 8.62
CA SER A 396 16.23 4.31 8.67
C SER A 396 14.81 4.45 9.25
N ALA A 397 14.64 5.23 10.31
CA ALA A 397 13.33 5.50 10.91
C ALA A 397 12.42 6.28 9.95
N ILE A 398 12.98 7.24 9.21
CA ILE A 398 12.25 8.03 8.21
C ILE A 398 11.79 7.15 7.04
N ILE A 399 12.64 6.27 6.51
CA ILE A 399 12.25 5.31 5.46
C ILE A 399 11.13 4.41 5.97
N GLY A 400 11.28 3.84 7.17
CA GLY A 400 10.29 2.95 7.77
C GLY A 400 8.91 3.63 7.95
N THR A 401 8.89 4.90 8.39
CA THR A 401 7.64 5.62 8.58
C THR A 401 6.91 5.99 7.29
N MET A 402 7.63 6.10 6.15
CA MET A 402 7.01 6.37 4.84
C MET A 402 6.24 5.19 4.27
N ASP A 403 6.46 3.99 4.80
CA ASP A 403 5.80 2.74 4.37
C ASP A 403 5.95 2.49 2.86
N ILE A 404 7.19 2.45 2.38
CA ILE A 404 7.49 2.35 0.95
C ILE A 404 7.57 0.88 0.54
N VAL A 405 6.90 0.52 -0.57
CA VAL A 405 7.07 -0.75 -1.28
C VAL A 405 7.49 -0.47 -2.71
N PHE A 406 8.66 -0.99 -3.07
CA PHE A 406 9.27 -0.67 -4.37
C PHE A 406 8.55 -1.31 -5.56
N GLY A 407 7.71 -2.30 -5.33
CA GLY A 407 6.87 -2.85 -6.39
C GLY A 407 5.92 -1.81 -6.98
N GLU A 408 5.36 -0.91 -6.16
CA GLU A 408 4.50 0.18 -6.64
C GLU A 408 5.28 1.45 -7.03
N VAL A 409 6.43 1.69 -6.39
CA VAL A 409 7.27 2.86 -6.69
C VAL A 409 7.88 2.73 -8.07
N ASP A 410 8.50 1.60 -8.36
CA ASP A 410 9.24 1.36 -9.62
C ASP A 410 8.33 0.90 -10.76
N ARG A 411 7.20 0.24 -10.49
CA ARG A 411 6.15 -0.24 -11.43
C ARG A 411 6.62 -1.20 -12.52
#